data_831462b187a334b49ff3c7dfbad4d91e
#
_entry.id   831462b187a334b49ff3c7dfbad4d91e
#
_cell.length_a   1.000
_cell.length_b   1.000
_cell.length_c   1.000
_cell.angle_alpha   90.00
_cell.angle_beta   90.00
_cell.angle_gamma   90.00
#
_symmetry.space_group_name_H-M   'P 1'
#
loop_
_entity.id
_entity.type
_entity.pdbx_description
1 polymer ?
#
loop_
_entity_poly.entity_id
_entity_poly.type
_entity_poly.pdbx_seq_one_letter_code
_entity_poly.pdbx_strand_id
1 'polypeptide(L)'
;MEKTLHNSNASVASVNVKDIKFWGNGDTFKLISKASSKAEGWMKSTKAMEIEGVGCVVQVTTQQGDNIAEALTFVPGVRIMEKSLGGILAERYLEKV
;
A
#
# COMPACT_ATOMS: atom_id res chain seq x y z
N MET A 1 14.97 4.14 -13.40
CA MET A 1 15.13 3.68 -12.01
C MET A 1 13.78 3.60 -11.33
N GLU A 2 13.50 2.49 -10.72
CA GLU A 2 12.23 2.29 -10.02
C GLU A 2 12.25 3.05 -8.69
N LYS A 3 11.19 3.80 -8.44
CA LYS A 3 11.08 4.56 -7.19
C LYS A 3 10.58 3.64 -6.07
N THR A 4 11.32 3.59 -4.98
CA THR A 4 11.03 2.68 -3.87
C THR A 4 9.68 2.96 -3.21
N LEU A 5 9.27 4.22 -3.14
CA LEU A 5 8.03 4.61 -2.47
C LEU A 5 6.78 4.02 -3.13
N HIS A 6 6.84 3.71 -4.43
CA HIS A 6 5.70 3.12 -5.13
C HIS A 6 5.59 1.61 -4.89
N ASN A 7 6.63 0.98 -4.39
CA ASN A 7 6.71 -0.48 -4.27
C ASN A 7 6.78 -0.97 -2.84
N SER A 8 7.09 -0.10 -1.90
CA SER A 8 7.25 -0.48 -0.50
C SER A 8 6.86 0.68 0.41
N ASN A 9 6.65 0.41 1.69
CA ASN A 9 6.42 1.48 2.64
C ASN A 9 7.75 2.21 2.95
N ALA A 10 7.64 3.37 3.60
CA ALA A 10 8.81 4.21 3.88
C ALA A 10 9.85 3.51 4.75
N SER A 11 9.41 2.69 5.71
CA SER A 11 10.33 1.97 6.59
C SER A 11 11.17 0.96 5.82
N VAL A 12 10.54 0.21 4.92
CA VAL A 12 11.24 -0.77 4.07
C VAL A 12 12.16 -0.06 3.09
N ALA A 13 11.68 1.01 2.46
CA ALA A 13 12.48 1.78 1.50
C ALA A 13 13.72 2.38 2.15
N SER A 14 13.66 2.78 3.42
CA SER A 14 14.77 3.40 4.14
C SER A 14 15.98 2.46 4.32
N VAL A 15 15.80 1.16 4.17
CA VAL A 15 16.91 0.20 4.19
C VAL A 15 17.85 0.44 3.03
N ASN A 16 17.32 0.76 1.86
CA ASN A 16 18.09 0.95 0.64
C ASN A 16 18.35 2.41 0.28
N VAL A 17 17.49 3.31 0.71
CA VAL A 17 17.60 4.75 0.43
C VAL A 17 17.80 5.46 1.76
N LYS A 18 19.03 5.93 2.01
CA LYS A 18 19.46 6.37 3.34
C LYS A 18 19.01 7.78 3.72
N ASP A 19 18.55 8.58 2.78
CA ASP A 19 18.08 9.94 3.06
C ASP A 19 16.58 10.00 3.38
N ILE A 20 15.91 8.86 3.42
CA ILE A 20 14.50 8.80 3.80
C ILE A 20 14.38 9.11 5.29
N LYS A 21 13.54 10.08 5.62
CA LYS A 21 13.21 10.44 6.99
C LYS A 21 11.71 10.34 7.17
N PHE A 22 11.29 9.91 8.34
CA PHE A 22 9.87 9.80 8.66
C PHE A 22 9.64 9.99 10.15
N TRP A 23 8.39 10.19 10.50
CA TRP A 23 7.95 10.35 11.89
C TRP A 23 6.89 9.28 12.17
N GLY A 24 6.90 8.72 13.37
CA GLY A 24 5.97 7.64 13.73
C GLY A 24 6.30 6.36 12.98
N ASN A 25 5.28 5.75 12.38
CA ASN A 25 5.43 4.50 11.62
C ASN A 25 6.05 4.71 10.22
N GLY A 26 6.13 5.96 9.79
CA GLY A 26 6.58 6.28 8.45
C GLY A 26 5.52 6.12 7.37
N ASP A 27 4.60 5.18 7.54
CA ASP A 27 3.54 4.94 6.57
C ASP A 27 2.37 4.22 7.24
N THR A 28 1.18 4.80 7.14
CA THR A 28 -0.04 4.24 7.72
C THR A 28 -0.87 3.47 6.72
N PHE A 29 -0.60 3.61 5.42
CA PHE A 29 -1.27 2.83 4.39
C PHE A 29 -0.62 1.46 4.25
N LYS A 30 -1.44 0.41 4.26
CA LYS A 30 -0.98 -0.96 4.11
C LYS A 30 -1.36 -1.46 2.72
N LEU A 31 -0.43 -2.15 2.08
CA LEU A 31 -0.65 -2.68 0.73
C LEU A 31 -1.67 -3.82 0.78
N ILE A 32 -2.74 -3.68 0.01
CA ILE A 32 -3.78 -4.71 -0.13
C ILE A 32 -3.46 -5.60 -1.34
N SER A 33 -3.21 -4.97 -2.47
CA SER A 33 -2.87 -5.70 -3.69
C SER A 33 -2.01 -4.85 -4.60
N LYS A 34 -1.22 -5.50 -5.42
CA LYS A 34 -0.34 -4.82 -6.37
C LYS A 34 -0.11 -5.71 -7.58
N ALA A 35 -0.10 -5.11 -8.74
CA ALA A 35 0.30 -5.77 -9.98
C ALA A 35 1.19 -4.82 -10.78
N SER A 36 2.14 -5.37 -11.49
CA SER A 36 3.04 -4.56 -12.31
C SER A 36 3.59 -5.35 -13.47
N SER A 37 3.99 -4.63 -14.51
CA SER A 37 4.70 -5.20 -15.64
C SER A 37 5.87 -4.30 -16.00
N LYS A 38 7.08 -4.83 -15.90
CA LYS A 38 8.27 -4.10 -16.34
C LYS A 38 8.31 -3.96 -17.86
N ALA A 39 7.87 -5.01 -18.57
CA ALA A 39 7.87 -5.01 -20.02
C ALA A 39 6.96 -3.94 -20.60
N GLU A 40 5.81 -3.74 -19.96
CA GLU A 40 4.83 -2.74 -20.42
C GLU A 40 4.96 -1.40 -19.70
N GLY A 41 5.74 -1.36 -18.62
CA GLY A 41 6.02 -0.12 -17.89
C GLY A 41 4.86 0.40 -17.05
N TRP A 42 4.09 -0.48 -16.43
CA TRP A 42 2.99 -0.05 -15.57
C TRP A 42 3.00 -0.74 -14.21
N MET A 43 2.32 -0.10 -13.27
CA MET A 43 2.05 -0.62 -11.94
C MET A 43 0.68 -0.12 -11.48
N LYS A 44 -0.05 -0.95 -10.77
CA LYS A 44 -1.25 -0.53 -10.05
C LYS A 44 -1.28 -1.19 -8.69
N SER A 45 -1.75 -0.43 -7.70
CA SER A 45 -1.82 -0.91 -6.33
C SER A 45 -3.05 -0.39 -5.63
N THR A 46 -3.48 -1.16 -4.63
CA THR A 46 -4.53 -0.76 -3.71
C THR A 46 -3.94 -0.82 -2.30
N LYS A 47 -4.04 0.29 -1.57
CA LYS A 47 -3.60 0.40 -0.19
C LYS A 47 -4.76 0.87 0.68
N ALA A 48 -4.70 0.57 1.96
CA ALA A 48 -5.73 1.00 2.89
C ALA A 48 -5.12 1.43 4.21
N MET A 49 -5.74 2.43 4.82
CA MET A 49 -5.44 2.89 6.16
C MET A 49 -6.67 2.67 7.02
N GLU A 50 -6.52 1.95 8.12
CA GLU A 50 -7.66 1.67 9.01
C GLU A 50 -7.82 2.77 10.04
N ILE A 51 -9.08 3.21 10.20
CA ILE A 51 -9.48 4.06 11.31
C ILE A 51 -10.28 3.15 12.23
N GLU A 52 -9.69 2.78 13.34
CA GLU A 52 -10.24 1.77 14.25
C GLU A 52 -11.67 2.09 14.65
N GLY A 53 -12.55 1.10 14.49
CA GLY A 53 -13.97 1.23 14.83
C GLY A 53 -14.81 2.04 13.85
N VAL A 54 -14.21 2.60 12.79
CA VAL A 54 -14.90 3.49 11.85
C VAL A 54 -14.90 2.93 10.43
N GLY A 55 -13.75 2.59 9.90
CA GLY A 55 -13.63 2.09 8.54
C GLY A 55 -12.22 2.28 8.00
N CYS A 56 -12.09 2.28 6.67
CA CYS A 56 -10.80 2.42 6.03
C CYS A 56 -10.80 3.50 4.96
N VAL A 57 -9.69 4.22 4.86
CA VAL A 57 -9.41 5.05 3.70
C VAL A 57 -8.67 4.18 2.69
N VAL A 58 -9.23 4.04 1.51
CA VAL A 58 -8.66 3.20 0.45
C VAL A 58 -8.05 4.10 -0.62
N GLN A 59 -6.82 3.80 -0.97
CA GLN A 59 -6.08 4.52 -2.00
C GLN A 59 -5.77 3.57 -3.16
N VAL A 60 -6.12 3.96 -4.36
CA VAL A 60 -5.74 3.23 -5.56
C VAL A 60 -4.77 4.09 -6.36
N THR A 61 -3.72 3.46 -6.84
CA THR A 61 -2.67 4.13 -7.61
C THR A 61 -2.45 3.38 -8.91
N THR A 62 -2.38 4.11 -10.01
CA THR A 62 -1.98 3.56 -11.30
C THR A 62 -0.82 4.39 -11.81
N GLN A 63 0.24 3.73 -12.22
CA GLN A 63 1.42 4.37 -12.79
C GLN A 63 1.73 3.75 -14.14
N GLN A 64 1.90 4.58 -15.15
CA GLN A 64 2.31 4.15 -16.47
C GLN A 64 3.45 5.08 -16.94
N GLY A 65 4.65 4.51 -17.05
CA GLY A 65 5.84 5.33 -17.28
C GLY A 65 6.01 6.35 -16.15
N ASP A 66 6.05 7.63 -16.50
CA ASP A 66 6.15 8.71 -15.53
C ASP A 66 4.81 9.30 -15.11
N ASN A 67 3.71 8.78 -15.64
CA ASN A 67 2.37 9.25 -15.31
C ASN A 67 1.80 8.48 -14.13
N ILE A 68 1.29 9.21 -13.15
CA ILE A 68 0.71 8.63 -11.93
C ILE A 68 -0.68 9.20 -11.75
N ALA A 69 -1.64 8.32 -11.50
CA ALA A 69 -3.00 8.69 -11.13
C ALA A 69 -3.35 8.02 -9.80
N GLU A 70 -3.92 8.78 -8.89
CA GLU A 70 -4.30 8.29 -7.57
C GLU A 70 -5.72 8.75 -7.24
N ALA A 71 -6.44 7.90 -6.49
CA ALA A 71 -7.75 8.22 -5.98
C ALA A 71 -7.88 7.68 -4.56
N LEU A 72 -8.60 8.42 -3.72
CA LEU A 72 -8.87 8.05 -2.35
C LEU A 72 -10.37 7.98 -2.13
N THR A 73 -10.81 7.01 -1.34
CA THR A 73 -12.19 6.92 -0.91
C THR A 73 -12.24 6.38 0.51
N PHE A 74 -13.25 6.78 1.26
CA PHE A 74 -13.50 6.24 2.59
C PHE A 74 -14.56 5.14 2.49
N VAL A 75 -14.28 3.97 3.07
CA VAL A 75 -15.20 2.84 3.13
C VAL A 75 -15.57 2.62 4.58
N PRO A 76 -16.80 2.93 4.99
CA PRO A 76 -17.22 2.74 6.40
C PRO A 76 -17.45 1.27 6.72
N GLY A 77 -17.31 0.92 8.00
CA GLY A 77 -17.68 -0.40 8.49
C GLY A 77 -16.82 -1.55 8.01
N VAL A 78 -15.59 -1.29 7.62
CA VAL A 78 -14.64 -2.33 7.24
C VAL A 78 -13.36 -2.19 8.04
N ARG A 79 -12.61 -3.27 8.12
CA ARG A 79 -11.29 -3.30 8.76
C ARG A 79 -10.31 -4.08 7.90
N ILE A 80 -9.02 -3.86 8.15
CA ILE A 80 -7.97 -4.59 7.47
C ILE A 80 -7.76 -5.93 8.17
N MET A 81 -7.80 -7.01 7.40
CA MET A 81 -7.50 -8.36 7.90
C MET A 81 -6.27 -8.88 7.19
N GLU A 82 -5.52 -9.70 7.91
CA GLU A 82 -4.32 -10.34 7.38
C GLU A 82 -4.45 -11.84 7.54
N LYS A 83 -4.08 -12.57 6.49
CA LYS A 83 -4.09 -14.02 6.48
C LYS A 83 -2.65 -14.50 6.36
N SER A 84 -2.23 -15.32 7.31
CA SER A 84 -0.87 -15.85 7.36
C SER A 84 -0.86 -17.34 7.06
N LEU A 85 0.21 -17.78 6.40
CA LEU A 85 0.44 -19.19 6.12
C LEU A 85 1.85 -19.54 6.61
N GLY A 86 1.93 -20.40 7.62
CA GLY A 86 3.22 -20.78 8.19
C GLY A 86 4.01 -19.63 8.79
N GLY A 87 3.33 -18.61 9.33
CA GLY A 87 3.96 -17.42 9.90
C GLY A 87 4.33 -16.35 8.88
N ILE A 88 4.06 -16.56 7.60
CA ILE A 88 4.31 -15.60 6.54
C ILE A 88 3.00 -14.95 6.13
N LEU A 89 3.00 -13.62 6.00
CA LEU A 89 1.83 -12.90 5.52
C LEU A 89 1.54 -13.29 4.08
N ALA A 90 0.39 -13.96 3.86
CA ALA A 90 -0.01 -14.46 2.55
C ALA A 90 -0.88 -13.47 1.79
N GLU A 91 -1.80 -12.80 2.50
CA GLU A 91 -2.67 -11.81 1.87
C GLU A 91 -3.21 -10.84 2.91
N ARG A 92 -3.64 -9.70 2.42
CA ARG A 92 -4.30 -8.67 3.22
C ARG A 92 -5.58 -8.26 2.48
N TYR A 93 -6.67 -8.12 3.20
CA TYR A 93 -7.97 -7.80 2.61
C TYR A 93 -8.83 -6.99 3.56
N LEU A 94 -9.91 -6.41 3.05
CA LEU A 94 -10.88 -5.69 3.85
C LEU A 94 -12.04 -6.59 4.20
N GLU A 95 -12.49 -6.50 5.43
CA GLU A 95 -13.58 -7.31 5.94
C GLU A 95 -14.58 -6.41 6.65
N LYS A 96 -15.86 -6.72 6.49
CA LYS A 96 -16.91 -6.00 7.21
C LYS A 96 -16.78 -6.24 8.71
N VAL A 97 -16.85 -5.17 9.46
CA VAL A 97 -16.83 -5.21 10.92
C VAL A 97 -18.13 -5.73 11.48
#